data_9f3da95bd1c1bd6846ffeb9677d1d600
#
_entry.id   9f3da95bd1c1bd6846ffeb9677d1d600
#
_cell.length_a   1.000
_cell.length_b   1.000
_cell.length_c   1.000
_cell.angle_alpha   90.00
_cell.angle_beta   90.00
_cell.angle_gamma   90.00
#
_symmetry.space_group_name_H-M   'P 1'
#
loop_
_entity.id
_entity.type
_entity.pdbx_description
1 polymer ?
#
loop_
_entity_poly.entity_id
_entity_poly.type
_entity_poly.pdbx_seq_one_letter_code
_entity_poly.pdbx_strand_id
1 'polypeptide(L)'
;IRNLLEENPKKYDLSKLSRLTCGGSAPPVSLMRWYFEKLGVEMIQGWGMTETNPLGTLSRKVAKRSHLNLTEEQQFDNIAKAGLLMPGLELEIVDENWHPVPHDGDSVGELLIRGPWICAEYYNDPQPEKFHDGWLVTGDVAKIDGEEYLIIADRSKDLIKSGGEWISSVDLENHIVALNGVVQAAVVAQKHPKWDE
;
A
#
# COMPACT_ATOMS: atom_id res chain seq x y z
N ILE A 1 6.05 10.07 17.08
CA ILE A 1 4.97 11.04 17.46
C ILE A 1 4.08 10.44 18.53
N ARG A 2 3.51 9.25 18.34
CA ARG A 2 2.59 8.59 19.31
C ARG A 2 3.19 8.56 20.71
N ASN A 3 4.38 8.01 20.92
CA ASN A 3 5.04 7.92 22.22
C ASN A 3 5.18 9.29 22.89
N LEU A 4 5.57 10.32 22.12
CA LEU A 4 5.68 11.68 22.61
C LEU A 4 4.36 12.26 23.10
N LEU A 5 3.25 11.94 22.42
CA LEU A 5 1.91 12.37 22.82
C LEU A 5 1.38 11.60 24.03
N GLU A 6 1.69 10.30 24.12
CA GLU A 6 1.36 9.47 25.30
C GLU A 6 2.10 9.92 26.55
N GLU A 7 3.38 10.27 26.41
CA GLU A 7 4.20 10.81 27.52
C GLU A 7 3.78 12.23 27.95
N ASN A 8 3.27 13.03 27.02
CA ASN A 8 2.97 14.45 27.24
C ASN A 8 1.58 14.83 26.67
N PRO A 9 0.47 14.25 27.18
CA PRO A 9 -0.85 14.35 26.53
C PRO A 9 -1.46 15.76 26.53
N LYS A 10 -0.95 16.70 27.35
CA LYS A 10 -1.43 18.08 27.43
C LYS A 10 -0.44 19.12 26.90
N LYS A 11 0.71 18.69 26.40
CA LYS A 11 1.77 19.62 25.98
C LYS A 11 1.49 20.30 24.64
N TYR A 12 0.73 19.63 23.78
CA TYR A 12 0.49 20.10 22.40
C TYR A 12 -1.01 20.28 22.17
N ASP A 13 -1.39 21.42 21.62
CA ASP A 13 -2.76 21.66 21.17
C ASP A 13 -2.93 21.06 19.75
N LEU A 14 -3.64 19.95 19.69
CA LEU A 14 -3.98 19.25 18.43
C LEU A 14 -5.44 19.46 18.02
N SER A 15 -6.16 20.38 18.65
CA SER A 15 -7.60 20.60 18.40
C SER A 15 -7.94 20.98 16.96
N LYS A 16 -6.97 21.47 16.19
CA LYS A 16 -7.11 21.81 14.77
C LYS A 16 -6.63 20.72 13.81
N LEU A 17 -5.98 19.66 14.33
CA LEU A 17 -5.51 18.56 13.52
C LEU A 17 -6.64 17.56 13.30
N SER A 18 -7.18 17.47 12.10
CA SER A 18 -8.25 16.54 11.74
C SER A 18 -7.76 15.37 10.87
N ARG A 19 -6.63 15.55 10.19
CA ARG A 19 -6.08 14.55 9.26
C ARG A 19 -4.56 14.51 9.32
N LEU A 20 -4.02 13.33 9.08
CA LEU A 20 -2.59 13.04 8.97
C LEU A 20 -2.35 12.16 7.74
N THR A 21 -1.55 12.60 6.80
CA THR A 21 -1.16 11.78 5.64
C THR A 21 0.07 10.95 5.99
N CYS A 22 0.03 9.68 5.66
CA CYS A 22 1.14 8.74 5.80
C CYS A 22 1.41 8.06 4.46
N GLY A 23 2.68 7.98 4.07
CA GLY A 23 3.13 7.35 2.84
C GLY A 23 4.56 6.81 3.00
N GLY A 24 5.04 6.07 1.99
CA GLY A 24 6.35 5.44 1.97
C GLY A 24 6.36 3.99 2.50
N SER A 25 5.46 3.66 3.41
CA SER A 25 5.13 2.29 3.82
C SER A 25 3.73 2.27 4.43
N ALA A 26 3.09 1.09 4.43
CA ALA A 26 1.77 0.93 5.02
C ALA A 26 1.84 1.08 6.54
N PRO A 27 1.12 2.04 7.15
CA PRO A 27 1.05 2.17 8.60
C PRO A 27 0.20 1.03 9.18
N PRO A 28 0.56 0.46 10.34
CA PRO A 28 -0.27 -0.54 11.00
C PRO A 28 -1.68 -0.02 11.32
N VAL A 29 -2.70 -0.82 11.10
CA VAL A 29 -4.12 -0.47 11.40
C VAL A 29 -4.28 -0.03 12.86
N SER A 30 -3.56 -0.68 13.79
CA SER A 30 -3.56 -0.32 15.20
C SER A 30 -3.09 1.12 15.45
N LEU A 31 -2.16 1.63 14.65
CA LEU A 31 -1.70 3.02 14.71
C LEU A 31 -2.76 3.98 14.17
N MET A 32 -3.39 3.65 13.03
CA MET A 32 -4.47 4.44 12.43
C MET A 32 -5.65 4.56 13.41
N ARG A 33 -6.03 3.44 14.02
CA ARG A 33 -7.09 3.35 15.03
C ARG A 33 -6.75 4.20 16.27
N TRP A 34 -5.51 4.12 16.77
CA TRP A 34 -5.06 4.94 17.90
C TRP A 34 -5.23 6.44 17.63
N TYR A 35 -4.80 6.93 16.46
CA TYR A 35 -4.96 8.35 16.09
C TYR A 35 -6.42 8.75 16.02
N PHE A 36 -7.26 7.90 15.46
CA PHE A 36 -8.69 8.17 15.35
C PHE A 36 -9.38 8.16 16.71
N GLU A 37 -9.22 7.13 17.52
CA GLU A 37 -9.91 6.96 18.81
C GLU A 37 -9.41 7.93 19.89
N LYS A 38 -8.11 8.23 19.92
CA LYS A 38 -7.51 9.08 20.97
C LYS A 38 -7.53 10.56 20.64
N LEU A 39 -7.44 10.90 19.36
CA LEU A 39 -7.25 12.29 18.93
C LEU A 39 -8.34 12.78 17.96
N GLY A 40 -9.22 11.93 17.47
CA GLY A 40 -10.17 12.26 16.42
C GLY A 40 -9.51 12.55 15.06
N VAL A 41 -8.26 12.09 14.86
CA VAL A 41 -7.45 12.35 13.67
C VAL A 41 -7.55 11.19 12.70
N GLU A 42 -8.06 11.44 11.49
CA GLU A 42 -8.07 10.46 10.40
C GLU A 42 -6.65 10.33 9.82
N MET A 43 -6.06 9.14 9.90
CA MET A 43 -4.83 8.86 9.18
C MET A 43 -5.17 8.40 7.77
N ILE A 44 -4.66 9.12 6.78
CA ILE A 44 -4.87 8.87 5.36
C ILE A 44 -3.61 8.21 4.82
N GLN A 45 -3.74 6.98 4.32
CA GLN A 45 -2.65 6.28 3.66
C GLN A 45 -2.59 6.68 2.19
N GLY A 46 -1.39 6.93 1.68
CA GLY A 46 -1.13 7.14 0.25
C GLY A 46 -0.05 6.19 -0.25
N TRP A 47 -0.31 5.54 -1.39
CA TRP A 47 0.71 4.83 -2.14
C TRP A 47 1.20 5.68 -3.30
N GLY A 48 2.49 5.60 -3.53
CA GLY A 48 3.16 6.24 -4.64
C GLY A 48 4.68 6.21 -4.48
N MET A 49 5.35 6.81 -5.44
CA MET A 49 6.80 6.82 -5.54
C MET A 49 7.25 8.16 -6.16
N THR A 50 8.54 8.41 -6.27
CA THR A 50 9.04 9.64 -6.89
C THR A 50 8.50 9.82 -8.30
N GLU A 51 8.42 8.74 -9.05
CA GLU A 51 7.92 8.67 -10.42
C GLU A 51 6.42 8.97 -10.56
N THR A 52 5.65 8.92 -9.46
CA THR A 52 4.22 9.29 -9.44
C THR A 52 3.95 10.69 -8.90
N ASN A 53 4.95 11.52 -8.62
CA ASN A 53 4.92 12.94 -8.24
C ASN A 53 3.97 13.35 -7.08
N PRO A 54 3.97 12.77 -5.93
CA PRO A 54 4.44 11.47 -5.50
C PRO A 54 3.31 10.45 -5.37
N LEU A 55 2.06 10.77 -5.77
CA LEU A 55 0.84 10.09 -5.34
C LEU A 55 0.15 9.36 -6.49
N GLY A 56 -0.02 8.04 -6.35
CA GLY A 56 -0.80 7.19 -7.25
C GLY A 56 -2.19 6.87 -6.70
N THR A 57 -2.28 6.45 -5.44
CA THR A 57 -3.56 6.14 -4.79
C THR A 57 -3.67 6.77 -3.41
N LEU A 58 -4.91 6.83 -2.89
CA LEU A 58 -5.20 7.39 -1.58
C LEU A 58 -6.29 6.57 -0.89
N SER A 59 -6.05 6.19 0.36
CA SER A 59 -7.02 5.47 1.18
C SER A 59 -7.57 6.35 2.29
N ARG A 60 -8.90 6.39 2.40
CA ARG A 60 -9.62 7.14 3.42
C ARG A 60 -10.68 6.27 4.08
N LYS A 61 -11.01 6.57 5.36
CA LYS A 61 -12.04 5.85 6.12
C LYS A 61 -13.40 5.85 5.40
N VAL A 62 -13.75 6.98 4.80
CA VAL A 62 -14.93 7.13 3.92
C VAL A 62 -14.47 7.74 2.61
N ALA A 63 -14.20 6.90 1.61
CA ALA A 63 -13.78 7.33 0.27
C ALA A 63 -14.93 7.31 -0.74
N LYS A 64 -15.95 6.46 -0.52
CA LYS A 64 -17.16 6.32 -1.36
C LYS A 64 -18.41 6.57 -0.55
N ARG A 65 -19.50 6.96 -1.22
CA ARG A 65 -20.80 7.17 -0.56
C ARG A 65 -21.35 5.88 0.10
N SER A 66 -21.10 4.73 -0.51
CA SER A 66 -21.44 3.42 0.06
C SER A 66 -20.79 3.15 1.41
N HIS A 67 -19.60 3.72 1.66
CA HIS A 67 -18.85 3.54 2.91
C HIS A 67 -19.50 4.20 4.14
N LEU A 68 -20.46 5.10 3.93
CA LEU A 68 -21.24 5.68 5.04
C LEU A 68 -22.08 4.62 5.78
N ASN A 69 -22.41 3.50 5.13
CA ASN A 69 -23.19 2.41 5.70
C ASN A 69 -22.32 1.25 6.23
N LEU A 70 -21.00 1.33 6.09
CA LEU A 70 -20.08 0.33 6.62
C LEU A 70 -19.92 0.48 8.15
N THR A 71 -19.70 -0.64 8.79
CA THR A 71 -19.27 -0.64 10.20
C THR A 71 -17.91 0.03 10.34
N GLU A 72 -17.57 0.48 11.53
CA GLU A 72 -16.27 1.09 11.78
C GLU A 72 -15.12 0.14 11.46
N GLU A 73 -15.28 -1.16 11.78
CA GLU A 73 -14.29 -2.20 11.44
C GLU A 73 -14.06 -2.29 9.93
N GLN A 74 -15.12 -2.41 9.14
CA GLN A 74 -15.06 -2.43 7.68
C GLN A 74 -14.41 -1.16 7.08
N GLN A 75 -14.65 0.00 7.72
CA GLN A 75 -13.98 1.24 7.32
C GLN A 75 -12.47 1.21 7.62
N PHE A 76 -12.05 0.57 8.71
CA PHE A 76 -10.64 0.37 9.02
C PHE A 76 -9.99 -0.67 8.09
N ASP A 77 -10.70 -1.72 7.67
CA ASP A 77 -10.22 -2.66 6.66
C ASP A 77 -9.95 -1.96 5.32
N ASN A 78 -10.81 -1.03 4.93
CA ASN A 78 -10.60 -0.26 3.71
C ASN A 78 -9.41 0.70 3.81
N ILE A 79 -9.24 1.39 4.94
CA ILE A 79 -8.13 2.34 5.11
C ILE A 79 -6.76 1.63 5.20
N ALA A 80 -6.74 0.34 5.52
CA ALA A 80 -5.54 -0.49 5.53
C ALA A 80 -5.00 -0.80 4.13
N LYS A 81 -5.84 -0.71 3.10
CA LYS A 81 -5.45 -0.91 1.70
C LYS A 81 -4.70 0.32 1.17
N ALA A 82 -3.93 0.15 0.09
CA ALA A 82 -3.19 1.27 -0.52
C ALA A 82 -4.11 2.37 -1.09
N GLY A 83 -5.38 2.04 -1.35
CA GLY A 83 -6.43 3.02 -1.61
C GLY A 83 -6.98 3.02 -3.03
N LEU A 84 -7.76 4.03 -3.32
CA LEU A 84 -8.36 4.25 -4.64
C LEU A 84 -7.43 5.11 -5.50
N LEU A 85 -7.46 4.84 -6.80
CA LEU A 85 -6.69 5.58 -7.80
C LEU A 85 -7.01 7.09 -7.77
N MET A 86 -5.99 7.92 -7.88
CA MET A 86 -6.15 9.36 -8.00
C MET A 86 -6.80 9.73 -9.33
N PRO A 87 -7.78 10.66 -9.34
CA PRO A 87 -8.46 11.08 -10.57
C PRO A 87 -7.48 11.57 -11.65
N GLY A 88 -7.62 11.05 -12.86
CA GLY A 88 -6.77 11.39 -14.00
C GLY A 88 -5.60 10.44 -14.24
N LEU A 89 -5.40 9.48 -13.36
CA LEU A 89 -4.46 8.37 -13.58
C LEU A 89 -5.21 7.14 -14.11
N GLU A 90 -4.44 6.26 -14.75
CA GLU A 90 -4.83 4.91 -15.11
C GLU A 90 -3.91 3.92 -14.43
N LEU A 91 -4.45 2.79 -14.03
CA LEU A 91 -3.75 1.73 -13.33
C LEU A 91 -4.15 0.39 -13.92
N GLU A 92 -3.19 -0.52 -14.06
CA GLU A 92 -3.39 -1.88 -14.54
C GLU A 92 -2.54 -2.85 -13.72
N ILE A 93 -2.99 -4.08 -13.58
CA ILE A 93 -2.21 -5.18 -13.03
C ILE A 93 -2.07 -6.24 -14.10
N VAL A 94 -0.85 -6.71 -14.37
CA VAL A 94 -0.56 -7.63 -15.46
C VAL A 94 0.19 -8.87 -14.99
N ASP A 95 0.00 -9.96 -15.73
CA ASP A 95 0.77 -11.19 -15.54
C ASP A 95 2.19 -11.09 -16.19
N GLU A 96 2.95 -12.18 -16.12
CA GLU A 96 4.30 -12.28 -16.71
C GLU A 96 4.32 -12.13 -18.26
N ASN A 97 3.15 -12.25 -18.91
CA ASN A 97 2.98 -12.08 -20.36
C ASN A 97 2.34 -10.73 -20.73
N TRP A 98 2.27 -9.80 -19.79
CA TRP A 98 1.65 -8.48 -19.95
C TRP A 98 0.14 -8.52 -20.22
N HIS A 99 -0.56 -9.61 -19.85
CA HIS A 99 -2.00 -9.67 -19.92
C HIS A 99 -2.63 -9.15 -18.63
N PRO A 100 -3.68 -8.31 -18.72
CA PRO A 100 -4.42 -7.86 -17.54
C PRO A 100 -4.95 -9.03 -16.71
N VAL A 101 -4.82 -8.92 -15.38
CA VAL A 101 -5.42 -9.87 -14.45
C VAL A 101 -6.73 -9.34 -13.87
N PRO A 102 -7.67 -10.22 -13.42
CA PRO A 102 -8.94 -9.80 -12.85
C PRO A 102 -8.81 -8.94 -11.59
N HIS A 103 -9.72 -7.98 -11.40
CA HIS A 103 -9.91 -7.20 -10.17
C HIS A 103 -10.84 -7.97 -9.20
N ASP A 104 -10.38 -9.09 -8.69
CA ASP A 104 -11.16 -10.02 -7.85
C ASP A 104 -10.69 -10.05 -6.38
N GLY A 105 -9.63 -9.28 -6.06
CA GLY A 105 -9.03 -9.24 -4.73
C GLY A 105 -8.04 -10.36 -4.44
N ASP A 106 -7.88 -11.32 -5.35
CA ASP A 106 -7.03 -12.50 -5.20
C ASP A 106 -5.93 -12.58 -6.26
N SER A 107 -6.28 -12.27 -7.53
CA SER A 107 -5.34 -12.27 -8.64
C SER A 107 -4.26 -11.22 -8.46
N VAL A 108 -3.00 -11.64 -8.49
CA VAL A 108 -1.81 -10.83 -8.23
C VAL A 108 -1.01 -10.63 -9.50
N GLY A 109 -0.45 -9.45 -9.70
CA GLY A 109 0.41 -9.15 -10.85
C GLY A 109 1.28 -7.92 -10.66
N GLU A 110 2.11 -7.61 -11.65
CA GLU A 110 2.94 -6.41 -11.70
C GLU A 110 2.07 -5.18 -11.87
N LEU A 111 2.29 -4.18 -11.03
CA LEU A 111 1.53 -2.94 -11.03
C LEU A 111 2.07 -1.95 -12.06
N LEU A 112 1.21 -1.53 -12.96
CA LEU A 112 1.47 -0.51 -13.97
C LEU A 112 0.64 0.75 -13.67
N ILE A 113 1.22 1.92 -13.94
CA ILE A 113 0.51 3.21 -13.78
C ILE A 113 0.90 4.17 -14.89
N ARG A 114 -0.06 4.97 -15.36
CA ARG A 114 0.19 6.08 -16.29
C ARG A 114 -0.74 7.26 -16.01
N GLY A 115 -0.36 8.43 -16.53
CA GLY A 115 -1.19 9.64 -16.42
C GLY A 115 -0.38 10.92 -16.51
N PRO A 116 -1.04 12.08 -16.43
CA PRO A 116 -0.46 13.38 -16.77
C PRO A 116 0.70 13.83 -15.86
N TRP A 117 0.87 13.22 -14.68
CA TRP A 117 1.98 13.54 -13.78
C TRP A 117 2.88 12.35 -13.46
N ILE A 118 2.66 11.22 -14.16
CA ILE A 118 3.56 10.06 -14.05
C ILE A 118 4.80 10.33 -14.88
N CYS A 119 5.96 9.99 -14.34
CA CYS A 119 7.25 10.07 -15.03
C CYS A 119 7.21 9.28 -16.34
N ALA A 120 7.66 9.88 -17.44
CA ALA A 120 7.72 9.23 -18.75
C ALA A 120 9.12 8.65 -19.05
N GLU A 121 10.16 9.15 -18.39
CA GLU A 121 11.55 8.73 -18.56
C GLU A 121 12.43 9.23 -17.43
N TYR A 122 13.60 8.65 -17.24
CA TYR A 122 14.63 9.17 -16.35
C TYR A 122 15.63 10.04 -17.10
N TYR A 123 16.12 11.07 -16.44
CA TYR A 123 17.08 12.02 -17.04
C TYR A 123 18.43 11.32 -17.34
N ASN A 124 18.83 11.28 -18.60
CA ASN A 124 20.05 10.62 -19.09
C ASN A 124 20.21 9.15 -18.68
N ASP A 125 19.11 8.45 -18.37
CA ASP A 125 19.12 7.05 -17.98
C ASP A 125 17.85 6.37 -18.52
N PRO A 126 17.88 5.76 -19.71
CA PRO A 126 16.68 5.35 -20.42
C PRO A 126 15.91 4.19 -19.76
N GLN A 127 16.51 3.35 -18.90
CA GLN A 127 15.88 2.22 -18.20
C GLN A 127 14.62 1.64 -18.89
N PRO A 128 14.77 1.05 -20.09
CA PRO A 128 13.63 0.65 -20.91
C PRO A 128 12.71 -0.38 -20.23
N GLU A 129 13.25 -1.16 -19.29
CA GLU A 129 12.49 -2.12 -18.48
C GLU A 129 11.50 -1.48 -17.49
N LYS A 130 11.66 -0.16 -17.26
CA LYS A 130 10.75 0.60 -16.38
C LYS A 130 9.56 1.19 -17.13
N PHE A 131 9.55 1.09 -18.44
CA PHE A 131 8.48 1.65 -19.26
C PHE A 131 8.03 0.64 -20.30
N HIS A 132 6.73 0.32 -20.32
CA HIS A 132 6.13 -0.62 -21.26
C HIS A 132 4.87 0.01 -21.88
N ASP A 133 4.87 0.22 -23.21
CA ASP A 133 3.73 0.78 -23.97
C ASP A 133 3.09 2.05 -23.32
N GLY A 134 3.94 2.95 -22.81
CA GLY A 134 3.49 4.19 -22.16
C GLY A 134 3.05 4.04 -20.70
N TRP A 135 3.22 2.87 -20.13
CA TRP A 135 3.03 2.61 -18.70
C TRP A 135 4.35 2.66 -17.95
N LEU A 136 4.35 3.21 -16.76
CA LEU A 136 5.42 3.03 -15.78
C LEU A 136 5.24 1.67 -15.11
N VAL A 137 6.25 0.82 -15.17
CA VAL A 137 6.37 -0.44 -14.42
C VAL A 137 6.88 -0.11 -13.03
N THR A 138 6.03 -0.21 -12.03
CA THR A 138 6.34 0.33 -10.69
C THR A 138 7.35 -0.51 -9.92
N GLY A 139 7.41 -1.81 -10.21
CA GLY A 139 8.16 -2.80 -9.44
C GLY A 139 7.46 -3.17 -8.13
N ASP A 140 6.18 -2.85 -8.01
CA ASP A 140 5.30 -3.35 -6.95
C ASP A 140 4.39 -4.44 -7.52
N VAL A 141 4.23 -5.52 -6.78
CA VAL A 141 3.23 -6.57 -7.06
C VAL A 141 1.99 -6.26 -6.24
N ALA A 142 0.85 -6.29 -6.90
CA ALA A 142 -0.39 -5.84 -6.29
C ALA A 142 -1.60 -6.66 -6.77
N LYS A 143 -2.71 -6.41 -6.13
CA LYS A 143 -4.05 -6.87 -6.53
C LYS A 143 -5.07 -5.75 -6.37
N ILE A 144 -6.18 -5.82 -7.09
CA ILE A 144 -7.29 -4.87 -6.99
C ILE A 144 -8.53 -5.67 -6.58
N ASP A 145 -9.24 -5.18 -5.57
CA ASP A 145 -10.49 -5.82 -5.16
C ASP A 145 -11.71 -5.32 -5.96
N GLY A 146 -12.85 -5.99 -5.79
CA GLY A 146 -14.11 -5.65 -6.48
C GLY A 146 -14.66 -4.26 -6.15
N GLU A 147 -14.09 -3.55 -5.17
CA GLU A 147 -14.37 -2.15 -4.84
C GLU A 147 -13.32 -1.20 -5.41
N GLU A 148 -12.44 -1.67 -6.30
CA GLU A 148 -11.37 -0.92 -6.96
C GLU A 148 -10.28 -0.40 -5.99
N TYR A 149 -10.12 -1.04 -4.84
CA TYR A 149 -9.01 -0.72 -3.95
C TYR A 149 -7.74 -1.45 -4.36
N LEU A 150 -6.67 -0.68 -4.52
CA LEU A 150 -5.32 -1.23 -4.67
C LEU A 150 -4.85 -1.81 -3.34
N ILE A 151 -4.30 -3.02 -3.40
CA ILE A 151 -3.68 -3.73 -2.29
C ILE A 151 -2.27 -4.13 -2.76
N ILE A 152 -1.25 -3.53 -2.17
CA ILE A 152 0.15 -3.90 -2.44
C ILE A 152 0.43 -5.23 -1.74
N ALA A 153 0.87 -6.22 -2.52
CA ALA A 153 1.29 -7.50 -1.98
C ALA A 153 2.75 -7.43 -1.50
N ASP A 154 3.66 -7.00 -2.38
CA ASP A 154 5.08 -6.82 -2.06
C ASP A 154 5.80 -6.04 -3.19
N ARG A 155 7.10 -5.88 -3.06
CA ARG A 155 7.98 -5.49 -4.17
C ARG A 155 8.29 -6.72 -5.05
N SER A 156 8.33 -6.54 -6.37
CA SER A 156 8.62 -7.65 -7.30
C SER A 156 9.93 -8.38 -6.99
N LYS A 157 10.93 -7.65 -6.46
CA LYS A 157 12.24 -8.20 -6.07
C LYS A 157 12.27 -8.84 -4.68
N ASP A 158 11.31 -8.56 -3.82
CA ASP A 158 11.26 -9.00 -2.41
C ASP A 158 10.15 -10.05 -2.19
N LEU A 159 9.31 -10.26 -3.22
CA LEU A 159 8.22 -11.22 -3.21
C LEU A 159 8.78 -12.66 -3.17
N ILE A 160 8.37 -13.42 -2.20
CA ILE A 160 8.82 -14.79 -1.98
C ILE A 160 7.93 -15.74 -2.76
N LYS A 161 8.53 -16.64 -3.55
CA LYS A 161 7.81 -17.68 -4.29
C LYS A 161 8.15 -19.05 -3.71
N SER A 162 7.20 -19.67 -3.04
CA SER A 162 7.42 -20.98 -2.41
C SER A 162 6.35 -21.97 -2.82
N GLY A 163 6.78 -23.08 -3.45
CA GLY A 163 5.86 -24.14 -3.89
C GLY A 163 4.84 -23.70 -4.93
N GLY A 164 5.08 -22.62 -5.66
CA GLY A 164 4.16 -22.03 -6.64
C GLY A 164 3.18 -20.99 -6.07
N GLU A 165 3.25 -20.71 -4.77
CA GLU A 165 2.45 -19.69 -4.12
C GLU A 165 3.28 -18.43 -3.84
N TRP A 166 2.62 -17.26 -3.91
CA TRP A 166 3.21 -15.99 -3.56
C TRP A 166 3.02 -15.70 -2.07
N ILE A 167 4.11 -15.38 -1.38
CA ILE A 167 4.14 -15.07 0.04
C ILE A 167 4.61 -13.62 0.20
N SER A 168 3.74 -12.77 0.76
CA SER A 168 4.09 -11.39 1.09
C SER A 168 5.00 -11.35 2.32
N SER A 169 6.22 -10.82 2.15
CA SER A 169 7.15 -10.58 3.26
C SER A 169 6.56 -9.56 4.23
N VAL A 170 5.93 -8.51 3.72
CA VAL A 170 5.33 -7.42 4.50
C VAL A 170 4.18 -7.92 5.38
N ASP A 171 3.30 -8.80 4.86
CA ASP A 171 2.19 -9.36 5.65
C ASP A 171 2.70 -10.22 6.80
N LEU A 172 3.71 -11.06 6.54
CA LEU A 172 4.33 -11.86 7.59
C LEU A 172 5.02 -10.99 8.65
N GLU A 173 5.77 -9.97 8.24
CA GLU A 173 6.41 -9.01 9.15
C GLU A 173 5.38 -8.30 10.03
N ASN A 174 4.27 -7.83 9.46
CA ASN A 174 3.18 -7.18 10.19
C ASN A 174 2.53 -8.11 11.21
N HIS A 175 2.30 -9.39 10.86
CA HIS A 175 1.76 -10.38 11.78
C HIS A 175 2.73 -10.68 12.93
N ILE A 176 4.02 -10.78 12.65
CA ILE A 176 5.05 -11.04 13.66
C ILE A 176 5.19 -9.83 14.61
N VAL A 177 5.23 -8.61 14.07
CA VAL A 177 5.33 -7.38 14.88
C VAL A 177 4.08 -7.15 15.76
N ALA A 178 2.93 -7.70 15.38
CA ALA A 178 1.71 -7.64 16.20
C ALA A 178 1.81 -8.49 17.49
N LEU A 179 2.78 -9.39 17.59
CA LEU A 179 2.99 -10.21 18.78
C LEU A 179 3.62 -9.38 19.92
N ASN A 180 3.17 -9.64 21.15
CA ASN A 180 3.68 -8.96 22.34
C ASN A 180 5.19 -9.21 22.52
N GLY A 181 5.96 -8.13 22.65
CA GLY A 181 7.41 -8.18 22.87
C GLY A 181 8.24 -8.17 21.60
N VAL A 182 7.63 -8.19 20.40
CA VAL A 182 8.33 -8.03 19.13
C VAL A 182 8.38 -6.53 18.78
N VAL A 183 9.59 -6.02 18.58
CA VAL A 183 9.82 -4.60 18.20
C VAL A 183 9.96 -4.44 16.69
N GLN A 184 10.57 -5.44 16.05
CA GLN A 184 10.82 -5.44 14.60
C GLN A 184 10.92 -6.88 14.10
N ALA A 185 10.47 -7.13 12.89
CA ALA A 185 10.66 -8.37 12.14
C ALA A 185 11.17 -8.06 10.74
N ALA A 186 11.90 -8.99 10.15
CA ALA A 186 12.29 -8.98 8.75
C ALA A 186 12.14 -10.39 8.18
N VAL A 187 11.42 -10.53 7.07
CA VAL A 187 11.23 -11.77 6.34
C VAL A 187 12.06 -11.71 5.07
N VAL A 188 12.89 -12.71 4.86
CA VAL A 188 13.79 -12.79 3.70
C VAL A 188 13.67 -14.16 3.03
N ALA A 189 13.66 -14.16 1.70
CA ALA A 189 13.71 -15.38 0.92
C ALA A 189 15.03 -16.12 1.10
N GLN A 190 14.97 -17.44 1.15
CA GLN A 190 16.14 -18.30 1.10
C GLN A 190 15.93 -19.39 0.06
N LYS A 191 16.81 -19.43 -0.96
CA LYS A 191 16.73 -20.44 -2.02
C LYS A 191 16.65 -21.86 -1.46
N HIS A 192 15.66 -22.62 -1.92
CA HIS A 192 15.43 -24.00 -1.54
C HIS A 192 15.28 -24.91 -2.78
N PRO A 193 16.02 -26.04 -2.89
CA PRO A 193 16.07 -26.85 -4.12
C PRO A 193 14.75 -27.52 -4.50
N LYS A 194 13.75 -27.53 -3.64
CA LYS A 194 12.43 -28.13 -3.89
C LYS A 194 11.30 -27.10 -3.95
N TRP A 195 11.44 -25.97 -3.27
CA TRP A 195 10.35 -25.02 -3.05
C TRP A 195 10.59 -23.64 -3.67
N ASP A 196 11.68 -23.48 -4.44
CA ASP A 196 12.22 -22.24 -5.01
C ASP A 196 12.84 -21.32 -3.95
N GLU A 197 12.04 -20.87 -3.01
CA GLU A 197 12.48 -20.04 -1.88
C GLU A 197 11.83 -20.48 -0.58
#